data_e48a02addf675c8840c993bb1022a267
#
_entry.id   e48a02addf675c8840c993bb1022a267
#
_cell.length_a   1.000
_cell.length_b   1.000
_cell.length_c   1.000
_cell.angle_alpha   90.00
_cell.angle_beta   90.00
_cell.angle_gamma   90.00
#
_symmetry.space_group_name_H-M   'P 1'
#
loop_
_entity.id
_entity.type
_entity.pdbx_description
1 polymer ?
#
loop_
_entity_poly.entity_id
_entity_poly.type
_entity_poly.pdbx_seq_one_letter_code
_entity_poly.pdbx_strand_id
1 'polypeptide(L)'
;MFFLRIKISDLYDLKEWEPLKMIKVYKDKNKLIKEKTIKKNINIDYIYSFMKNFDISSAIWVLYMVYKGLPLWQIGIVEGVFHLTSFLFEVPSGAAADLFGRKKVMIAGRICSVVSSVINLFAVNLFGFSIGFMISALGYNLNSGSEEALVYDTLKQEDCENEYLKVSSRLNLIIEISQGLATFIGGVLAQYSYVYCYGMAIIISLLSLIPCCMF
;
A
#
# COMPACT_ATOMS: atom_id res chain seq x y z
N MET A 1 14.12 14.00 -20.37
CA MET A 1 14.80 15.12 -21.04
C MET A 1 13.73 16.06 -21.58
N PHE A 2 13.22 17.00 -20.73
CA PHE A 2 12.25 18.01 -21.14
C PHE A 2 12.94 19.36 -21.01
N PHE A 3 13.49 19.85 -22.13
CA PHE A 3 13.98 21.22 -22.25
C PHE A 3 12.75 22.16 -22.27
N LEU A 4 12.58 22.91 -21.22
CA LEU A 4 11.62 24.01 -21.16
C LEU A 4 12.08 25.11 -22.13
N ARG A 5 11.33 25.24 -23.23
CA ARG A 5 11.42 26.34 -24.19
C ARG A 5 11.01 27.62 -23.46
N ILE A 6 12.00 28.36 -22.95
CA ILE A 6 11.79 29.74 -22.51
C ILE A 6 11.57 30.54 -23.80
N LYS A 7 10.38 31.13 -23.93
CA LYS A 7 10.11 32.04 -25.04
C LYS A 7 11.06 33.22 -24.95
N ILE A 8 11.80 33.48 -26.03
CA ILE A 8 12.78 34.60 -26.16
C ILE A 8 12.11 35.96 -25.92
N SER A 9 10.78 36.07 -26.06
CA SER A 9 10.00 37.27 -25.74
C SER A 9 10.07 37.68 -24.27
N ASP A 10 10.33 36.74 -23.34
CA ASP A 10 10.39 37.02 -21.91
C ASP A 10 11.78 37.56 -21.48
N LEU A 11 12.73 37.61 -22.40
CA LEU A 11 14.07 38.11 -22.20
C LEU A 11 14.27 39.62 -22.57
N TYR A 12 13.28 40.20 -23.26
CA TYR A 12 13.38 41.59 -23.74
C TYR A 12 12.81 42.66 -22.81
N ASP A 13 12.20 42.27 -21.68
CA ASP A 13 11.69 43.22 -20.66
C ASP A 13 12.71 43.52 -19.54
N LEU A 14 14.02 43.33 -19.83
CA LEU A 14 15.14 43.54 -18.90
C LEU A 14 15.56 45.01 -18.81
N LYS A 15 14.62 45.96 -18.54
CA LYS A 15 14.95 47.32 -18.20
C LYS A 15 15.10 47.58 -16.68
N GLU A 16 14.70 46.63 -15.85
CA GLU A 16 14.96 46.65 -14.39
C GLU A 16 15.45 45.27 -13.92
N TRP A 17 16.77 45.17 -13.82
CA TRP A 17 17.41 43.98 -13.25
C TRP A 17 17.22 44.01 -11.72
N GLU A 18 16.06 43.51 -11.24
CA GLU A 18 15.82 43.28 -9.82
C GLU A 18 16.08 41.81 -9.47
N PRO A 19 17.27 41.47 -8.95
CA PRO A 19 17.59 40.09 -8.54
C PRO A 19 16.60 39.52 -7.51
N LEU A 20 15.98 40.40 -6.71
CA LEU A 20 14.96 40.04 -5.73
C LEU A 20 13.65 39.51 -6.36
N LYS A 21 13.21 40.06 -7.49
CA LYS A 21 12.04 39.57 -8.22
C LYS A 21 12.30 38.19 -8.83
N MET A 22 13.49 37.99 -9.40
CA MET A 22 13.90 36.69 -9.95
C MET A 22 13.96 35.60 -8.85
N ILE A 23 14.53 35.92 -7.71
CA ILE A 23 14.58 34.99 -6.55
C ILE A 23 13.16 34.67 -6.06
N LYS A 24 12.24 35.62 -6.02
CA LYS A 24 10.85 35.42 -5.61
C LYS A 24 10.13 34.52 -6.59
N VAL A 25 10.23 34.78 -7.89
CA VAL A 25 9.62 33.95 -8.94
C VAL A 25 10.19 32.53 -8.91
N TYR A 26 11.50 32.37 -8.70
CA TYR A 26 12.15 31.06 -8.57
C TYR A 26 11.64 30.28 -7.33
N LYS A 27 11.52 30.95 -6.19
CA LYS A 27 10.96 30.38 -4.95
C LYS A 27 9.50 29.95 -5.13
N ASP A 28 8.67 30.82 -5.73
CA ASP A 28 7.24 30.52 -5.98
C ASP A 28 7.09 29.35 -6.96
N LYS A 29 7.91 29.28 -8.01
CA LYS A 29 7.91 28.18 -8.96
C LYS A 29 8.33 26.86 -8.31
N ASN A 30 9.37 26.88 -7.48
CA ASN A 30 9.81 25.70 -6.74
C ASN A 30 8.73 25.23 -5.75
N LYS A 31 8.06 26.17 -5.06
CA LYS A 31 6.94 25.85 -4.17
C LYS A 31 5.79 25.17 -4.93
N LEU A 32 5.42 25.67 -6.10
CA LEU A 32 4.38 25.06 -6.94
C LEU A 32 4.74 23.65 -7.44
N ILE A 33 6.02 23.44 -7.79
CA ILE A 33 6.51 22.12 -8.22
C ILE A 33 6.45 21.14 -7.04
N LYS A 34 6.91 21.58 -5.86
CA LYS A 34 6.84 20.81 -4.62
C LYS A 34 5.40 20.39 -4.28
N GLU A 35 4.47 21.35 -4.24
CA GLU A 35 3.05 21.06 -3.97
C GLU A 35 2.43 20.06 -4.96
N LYS A 36 2.79 20.12 -6.25
CA LYS A 36 2.34 19.15 -7.24
C LYS A 36 2.91 17.75 -7.01
N THR A 37 4.17 17.65 -6.60
CA THR A 37 4.83 16.38 -6.31
C THR A 37 4.23 15.71 -5.08
N ILE A 38 4.00 16.48 -4.00
CA ILE A 38 3.31 15.98 -2.79
C ILE A 38 1.92 15.43 -3.15
N LYS A 39 1.10 16.24 -3.84
CA LYS A 39 -0.25 15.82 -4.24
C LYS A 39 -0.22 14.56 -5.10
N LYS A 40 0.75 14.43 -5.99
CA LYS A 40 0.91 13.24 -6.82
C LYS A 40 1.23 12.02 -5.96
N ASN A 41 2.21 12.11 -5.06
CA ASN A 41 2.63 10.99 -4.21
C ASN A 41 1.50 10.57 -3.26
N ILE A 42 0.82 11.53 -2.62
CA ILE A 42 -0.34 11.24 -1.75
C ILE A 42 -1.49 10.58 -2.54
N ASN A 43 -1.77 11.02 -3.78
CA ASN A 43 -2.80 10.40 -4.60
C ASN A 43 -2.43 8.96 -5.01
N ILE A 44 -1.15 8.69 -5.29
CA ILE A 44 -0.66 7.34 -5.56
C ILE A 44 -0.86 6.48 -4.31
N ASP A 45 -0.56 7.02 -3.13
CA ASP A 45 -0.73 6.33 -1.86
C ASP A 45 -2.21 6.01 -1.58
N TYR A 46 -3.13 6.91 -1.84
CA TYR A 46 -4.57 6.65 -1.73
C TYR A 46 -5.03 5.50 -2.64
N ILE A 47 -4.54 5.46 -3.89
CA ILE A 47 -4.84 4.37 -4.82
C ILE A 47 -4.21 3.06 -4.34
N TYR A 48 -2.97 3.10 -3.88
CA TYR A 48 -2.26 1.96 -3.33
C TYR A 48 -2.98 1.39 -2.11
N SER A 49 -3.31 2.23 -1.13
CA SER A 49 -4.02 1.84 0.10
C SER A 49 -5.39 1.25 -0.21
N PHE A 50 -6.13 1.82 -1.16
CA PHE A 50 -7.39 1.24 -1.61
C PHE A 50 -7.18 -0.17 -2.18
N MET A 51 -6.28 -0.34 -3.15
CA MET A 51 -6.04 -1.64 -3.80
C MET A 51 -5.44 -2.67 -2.85
N LYS A 52 -4.55 -2.26 -1.95
CA LYS A 52 -3.94 -3.12 -0.93
C LYS A 52 -4.98 -3.71 0.02
N ASN A 53 -5.93 -2.88 0.46
CA ASN A 53 -6.95 -3.26 1.43
C ASN A 53 -8.23 -3.84 0.78
N PHE A 54 -8.31 -3.84 -0.56
CA PHE A 54 -9.41 -4.46 -1.29
C PHE A 54 -9.18 -5.97 -1.42
N ASP A 55 -9.20 -6.65 -0.28
CA ASP A 55 -9.00 -8.09 -0.22
C ASP A 55 -10.33 -8.85 -0.08
N ILE A 56 -10.80 -9.39 -1.19
CA ILE A 56 -12.05 -10.16 -1.28
C ILE A 56 -11.97 -11.43 -0.43
N SER A 57 -10.78 -11.99 -0.21
CA SER A 57 -10.61 -13.22 0.57
C SER A 57 -10.74 -13.00 2.07
N SER A 58 -10.58 -11.76 2.55
CA SER A 58 -10.63 -11.42 3.99
C SER A 58 -11.96 -11.73 4.66
N ALA A 59 -13.07 -11.69 3.92
CA ALA A 59 -14.40 -12.00 4.44
C ALA A 59 -14.70 -13.51 4.55
N ILE A 60 -13.98 -14.33 3.78
CA ILE A 60 -14.38 -15.72 3.53
C ILE A 60 -13.32 -16.75 3.91
N TRP A 61 -12.16 -16.36 4.39
CA TRP A 61 -11.05 -17.29 4.64
C TRP A 61 -11.39 -18.40 5.63
N VAL A 62 -12.17 -18.11 6.67
CA VAL A 62 -12.66 -19.13 7.62
C VAL A 62 -13.59 -20.13 6.91
N LEU A 63 -14.56 -19.61 6.15
CA LEU A 63 -15.52 -20.45 5.42
C LEU A 63 -14.81 -21.32 4.38
N TYR A 64 -13.79 -20.76 3.73
CA TYR A 64 -12.97 -21.50 2.77
C TYR A 64 -12.21 -22.65 3.42
N MET A 65 -11.59 -22.43 4.60
CA MET A 65 -10.91 -23.49 5.34
C MET A 65 -11.88 -24.59 5.81
N VAL A 66 -13.08 -24.20 6.28
CA VAL A 66 -14.14 -25.17 6.62
C VAL A 66 -14.56 -25.96 5.38
N TYR A 67 -14.75 -25.28 4.25
CA TYR A 67 -15.07 -25.95 2.97
C TYR A 67 -13.98 -26.95 2.54
N LYS A 68 -12.69 -26.64 2.83
CA LYS A 68 -11.56 -27.56 2.62
C LYS A 68 -11.47 -28.70 3.64
N GLY A 69 -12.37 -28.74 4.62
CA GLY A 69 -12.47 -29.80 5.62
C GLY A 69 -11.69 -29.58 6.90
N LEU A 70 -11.16 -28.37 7.15
CA LEU A 70 -10.48 -28.07 8.41
C LEU A 70 -11.50 -27.85 9.54
N PRO A 71 -11.35 -28.52 10.68
CA PRO A 71 -12.16 -28.23 11.89
C PRO A 71 -11.77 -26.87 12.48
N LEU A 72 -12.71 -26.21 13.17
CA LEU A 72 -12.53 -24.86 13.71
C LEU A 72 -11.30 -24.68 14.59
N TRP A 73 -10.92 -25.71 15.39
CA TRP A 73 -9.73 -25.61 16.24
C TRP A 73 -8.42 -25.52 15.43
N GLN A 74 -8.34 -26.17 14.24
CA GLN A 74 -7.21 -26.03 13.33
C GLN A 74 -7.16 -24.64 12.71
N ILE A 75 -8.32 -24.07 12.38
CA ILE A 75 -8.42 -22.71 11.87
C ILE A 75 -7.90 -21.71 12.92
N GLY A 76 -8.24 -21.94 14.20
CA GLY A 76 -7.67 -21.16 15.30
C GLY A 76 -6.14 -21.27 15.41
N ILE A 77 -5.56 -22.45 15.11
CA ILE A 77 -4.09 -22.61 15.07
C ILE A 77 -3.49 -21.79 13.91
N VAL A 78 -4.10 -21.84 12.72
CA VAL A 78 -3.64 -21.06 11.55
C VAL A 78 -3.63 -19.56 11.86
N GLU A 79 -4.69 -19.06 12.49
CA GLU A 79 -4.78 -17.66 12.93
C GLU A 79 -3.73 -17.34 14.00
N GLY A 80 -3.52 -18.26 14.95
CA GLY A 80 -2.45 -18.14 15.95
C GLY A 80 -1.05 -18.05 15.32
N VAL A 81 -0.79 -18.82 14.26
CA VAL A 81 0.47 -18.74 13.48
C VAL A 81 0.63 -17.37 12.83
N PHE A 82 -0.44 -16.81 12.25
CA PHE A 82 -0.41 -15.44 11.70
C PHE A 82 0.00 -14.43 12.77
N HIS A 83 -0.70 -14.39 13.89
CA HIS A 83 -0.44 -13.42 14.96
C HIS A 83 0.93 -13.60 15.59
N LEU A 84 1.36 -14.84 15.83
CA LEU A 84 2.71 -15.11 16.36
C LEU A 84 3.79 -14.64 15.39
N THR A 85 3.64 -14.94 14.10
CA THR A 85 4.58 -14.48 13.07
C THR A 85 4.59 -12.97 12.98
N SER A 86 3.42 -12.33 12.98
CA SER A 86 3.31 -10.87 12.94
C SER A 86 4.02 -10.24 14.14
N PHE A 87 3.79 -10.74 15.34
CA PHE A 87 4.47 -10.24 16.55
C PHE A 87 5.99 -10.37 16.46
N LEU A 88 6.50 -11.53 16.04
CA LEU A 88 7.95 -11.77 15.96
C LEU A 88 8.64 -10.91 14.89
N PHE A 89 7.96 -10.60 13.81
CA PHE A 89 8.51 -9.86 12.66
C PHE A 89 8.16 -8.37 12.63
N GLU A 90 7.43 -7.85 13.60
CA GLU A 90 7.07 -6.43 13.68
C GLU A 90 8.32 -5.54 13.76
N VAL A 91 9.23 -5.81 14.68
CA VAL A 91 10.49 -5.05 14.83
C VAL A 91 11.44 -5.30 13.65
N PRO A 92 11.71 -6.54 13.22
CA PRO A 92 12.57 -6.80 12.06
C PRO A 92 12.08 -6.14 10.77
N SER A 93 10.76 -6.08 10.53
CA SER A 93 10.22 -5.45 9.31
C SER A 93 10.43 -3.94 9.29
N GLY A 94 10.29 -3.27 10.45
CA GLY A 94 10.61 -1.85 10.59
C GLY A 94 12.09 -1.57 10.32
N ALA A 95 12.99 -2.35 10.92
CA ALA A 95 14.43 -2.24 10.69
C ALA A 95 14.79 -2.48 9.20
N ALA A 96 14.13 -3.45 8.54
CA ALA A 96 14.33 -3.71 7.12
C ALA A 96 13.91 -2.50 6.26
N ALA A 97 12.82 -1.81 6.61
CA ALA A 97 12.36 -0.62 5.91
C ALA A 97 13.37 0.54 5.99
N ASP A 98 14.01 0.70 7.15
CA ASP A 98 15.03 1.73 7.34
C ASP A 98 16.35 1.40 6.63
N LEU A 99 16.75 0.12 6.56
CA LEU A 99 18.00 -0.33 5.93
C LEU A 99 17.91 -0.40 4.40
N PHE A 100 16.83 -0.98 3.87
CA PHE A 100 16.69 -1.25 2.42
C PHE A 100 15.88 -0.18 1.68
N GLY A 101 15.24 0.70 2.42
CA GLY A 101 14.35 1.75 1.90
C GLY A 101 12.90 1.28 1.80
N ARG A 102 11.98 2.16 2.22
CA ARG A 102 10.54 1.88 2.40
C ARG A 102 9.87 1.32 1.16
N LYS A 103 10.08 1.93 -0.02
CA LYS A 103 9.52 1.46 -1.30
C LYS A 103 9.86 0.01 -1.60
N LYS A 104 11.13 -0.40 -1.45
CA LYS A 104 11.56 -1.77 -1.74
C LYS A 104 10.91 -2.77 -0.81
N VAL A 105 10.79 -2.41 0.47
CA VAL A 105 10.17 -3.25 1.50
C VAL A 105 8.67 -3.38 1.26
N MET A 106 7.98 -2.31 0.85
CA MET A 106 6.56 -2.37 0.45
C MET A 106 6.35 -3.30 -0.76
N ILE A 107 7.21 -3.23 -1.78
CA ILE A 107 7.16 -4.15 -2.93
C ILE A 107 7.34 -5.61 -2.48
N ALA A 108 8.35 -5.88 -1.63
CA ALA A 108 8.56 -7.22 -1.07
C ALA A 108 7.35 -7.70 -0.27
N GLY A 109 6.74 -6.83 0.55
CA GLY A 109 5.51 -7.13 1.29
C GLY A 109 4.34 -7.46 0.36
N ARG A 110 4.16 -6.75 -0.76
CA ARG A 110 3.12 -7.08 -1.76
C ARG A 110 3.38 -8.40 -2.46
N ILE A 111 4.63 -8.71 -2.78
CA ILE A 111 5.00 -10.02 -3.34
C ILE A 111 4.67 -11.13 -2.33
N CYS A 112 4.99 -10.97 -1.06
CA CYS A 112 4.60 -11.92 -0.01
C CYS A 112 3.08 -12.12 0.04
N SER A 113 2.29 -11.05 -0.07
CA SER A 113 0.82 -11.12 -0.09
C SER A 113 0.30 -11.94 -1.29
N VAL A 114 0.86 -11.73 -2.49
CA VAL A 114 0.51 -12.51 -3.69
C VAL A 114 0.86 -14.00 -3.49
N VAL A 115 2.08 -14.29 -3.03
CA VAL A 115 2.54 -15.66 -2.78
C VAL A 115 1.66 -16.36 -1.74
N SER A 116 1.33 -15.67 -0.65
CA SER A 116 0.42 -16.16 0.39
C SER A 116 -0.95 -16.52 -0.19
N SER A 117 -1.55 -15.64 -0.98
CA SER A 117 -2.87 -15.87 -1.60
C SER A 117 -2.84 -17.09 -2.54
N VAL A 118 -1.76 -17.26 -3.30
CA VAL A 118 -1.56 -18.44 -4.17
C VAL A 118 -1.44 -19.72 -3.33
N ILE A 119 -0.62 -19.70 -2.27
CA ILE A 119 -0.46 -20.86 -1.39
C ILE A 119 -1.81 -21.23 -0.75
N ASN A 120 -2.55 -20.25 -0.23
CA ASN A 120 -3.85 -20.47 0.40
C ASN A 120 -4.88 -21.04 -0.58
N LEU A 121 -4.86 -20.63 -1.85
CA LEU A 121 -5.74 -21.17 -2.89
C LEU A 121 -5.51 -22.67 -3.10
N PHE A 122 -4.26 -23.13 -3.08
CA PHE A 122 -3.91 -24.55 -3.29
C PHE A 122 -3.79 -25.35 -1.99
N ALA A 123 -3.80 -24.71 -0.84
CA ALA A 123 -3.72 -25.39 0.44
C ALA A 123 -4.94 -26.32 0.66
N VAL A 124 -4.65 -27.51 1.21
CA VAL A 124 -5.67 -28.54 1.49
C VAL A 124 -5.63 -29.06 2.93
N ASN A 125 -4.64 -28.62 3.71
CA ASN A 125 -4.41 -29.09 5.08
C ASN A 125 -3.91 -27.99 5.97
N LEU A 126 -3.87 -28.27 7.30
CA LEU A 126 -3.38 -27.34 8.32
C LEU A 126 -2.00 -26.75 7.98
N PHE A 127 -1.07 -27.60 7.53
CA PHE A 127 0.30 -27.17 7.28
C PHE A 127 0.40 -26.18 6.11
N GLY A 128 -0.31 -26.45 5.01
CA GLY A 128 -0.36 -25.56 3.85
C GLY A 128 -0.94 -24.19 4.19
N PHE A 129 -2.06 -24.15 4.91
CA PHE A 129 -2.65 -22.88 5.37
C PHE A 129 -1.75 -22.15 6.36
N SER A 130 -1.08 -22.87 7.29
CA SER A 130 -0.16 -22.24 8.23
C SER A 130 1.01 -21.56 7.53
N ILE A 131 1.59 -22.17 6.49
CA ILE A 131 2.64 -21.53 5.67
C ILE A 131 2.09 -20.30 4.94
N GLY A 132 0.91 -20.40 4.34
CA GLY A 132 0.26 -19.27 3.67
C GLY A 132 0.05 -18.10 4.62
N PHE A 133 -0.48 -18.34 5.81
CA PHE A 133 -0.73 -17.31 6.83
C PHE A 133 0.56 -16.73 7.42
N MET A 134 1.61 -17.55 7.59
CA MET A 134 2.94 -17.05 7.98
C MET A 134 3.49 -16.05 6.96
N ILE A 135 3.43 -16.38 5.67
CA ILE A 135 3.89 -15.48 4.59
C ILE A 135 2.98 -14.24 4.50
N SER A 136 1.66 -14.39 4.76
CA SER A 136 0.73 -13.26 4.83
C SER A 136 1.11 -12.29 5.93
N ALA A 137 1.44 -12.79 7.13
CA ALA A 137 1.87 -11.98 8.27
C ALA A 137 3.16 -11.19 7.96
N LEU A 138 4.14 -11.84 7.30
CA LEU A 138 5.35 -11.16 6.84
C LEU A 138 5.01 -10.03 5.86
N GLY A 139 4.14 -10.31 4.88
CA GLY A 139 3.67 -9.32 3.91
C GLY A 139 2.95 -8.14 4.58
N TYR A 140 2.11 -8.42 5.56
CA TYR A 140 1.40 -7.42 6.35
C TYR A 140 2.36 -6.48 7.08
N ASN A 141 3.32 -7.03 7.84
CA ASN A 141 4.28 -6.24 8.61
C ASN A 141 5.20 -5.39 7.72
N LEU A 142 5.70 -5.95 6.61
CA LEU A 142 6.54 -5.21 5.65
C LEU A 142 5.80 -4.01 5.03
N ASN A 143 4.49 -4.10 4.85
CA ASN A 143 3.70 -3.00 4.29
C ASN A 143 3.27 -1.97 5.34
N SER A 144 2.78 -2.40 6.50
CA SER A 144 2.15 -1.54 7.51
C SER A 144 3.07 -0.40 7.95
N GLY A 145 4.21 -0.72 8.57
CA GLY A 145 5.14 0.31 9.05
C GLY A 145 5.80 1.14 7.94
N SER A 146 6.01 0.55 6.75
CA SER A 146 6.64 1.23 5.62
C SER A 146 5.73 2.28 4.97
N GLU A 147 4.42 2.01 4.87
CA GLU A 147 3.44 2.92 4.27
C GLU A 147 3.25 4.19 5.10
N GLU A 148 2.96 4.04 6.40
CA GLU A 148 2.77 5.18 7.31
C GLU A 148 3.99 6.08 7.34
N ALA A 149 5.16 5.48 7.42
CA ALA A 149 6.40 6.19 7.46
C ALA A 149 6.75 6.86 6.11
N LEU A 150 6.39 6.26 4.95
CA LEU A 150 6.56 6.88 3.63
C LEU A 150 5.72 8.16 3.50
N VAL A 151 4.47 8.12 3.97
CA VAL A 151 3.59 9.29 4.00
C VAL A 151 4.16 10.40 4.87
N TYR A 152 4.59 10.05 6.09
CA TYR A 152 5.20 11.01 7.00
C TYR A 152 6.46 11.65 6.42
N ASP A 153 7.37 10.85 5.87
CA ASP A 153 8.61 11.35 5.26
C ASP A 153 8.34 12.24 4.04
N THR A 154 7.33 11.90 3.23
CA THR A 154 6.94 12.73 2.07
C THR A 154 6.46 14.10 2.53
N LEU A 155 5.66 14.18 3.59
CA LEU A 155 5.18 15.44 4.14
C LEU A 155 6.30 16.22 4.83
N LYS A 156 7.20 15.53 5.54
CA LYS A 156 8.32 16.11 6.25
C LYS A 156 9.34 16.76 5.30
N GLN A 157 9.68 16.10 4.19
CA GLN A 157 10.60 16.66 3.19
C GLN A 157 10.13 17.99 2.61
N GLU A 158 8.85 18.29 2.73
CA GLU A 158 8.22 19.45 2.14
C GLU A 158 7.68 20.46 3.17
N ASP A 159 8.09 20.32 4.44
CA ASP A 159 7.68 21.17 5.56
C ASP A 159 6.13 21.21 5.76
N CYS A 160 5.45 20.12 5.42
CA CYS A 160 3.97 19.99 5.51
C CYS A 160 3.52 18.97 6.58
N GLU A 161 4.30 18.75 7.63
CA GLU A 161 4.01 17.81 8.72
C GLU A 161 2.65 18.06 9.39
N ASN A 162 2.23 19.31 9.44
CA ASN A 162 0.94 19.71 10.01
C ASN A 162 -0.27 19.09 9.26
N GLU A 163 -0.09 18.67 8.02
CA GLU A 163 -1.15 18.00 7.24
C GLU A 163 -1.21 16.48 7.45
N TYR A 164 -0.25 15.90 8.18
CA TYR A 164 -0.17 14.45 8.39
C TYR A 164 -1.46 13.87 8.96
N LEU A 165 -2.02 14.47 10.00
CA LEU A 165 -3.25 14.00 10.62
C LEU A 165 -4.43 13.97 9.64
N LYS A 166 -4.52 14.97 8.77
CA LYS A 166 -5.58 15.07 7.75
C LYS A 166 -5.40 14.02 6.65
N VAL A 167 -4.15 13.78 6.20
CA VAL A 167 -3.83 12.77 5.19
C VAL A 167 -4.09 11.38 5.76
N SER A 168 -3.60 11.08 6.96
CA SER A 168 -3.80 9.81 7.65
C SER A 168 -5.28 9.50 7.90
N SER A 169 -6.08 10.51 8.32
CA SER A 169 -7.53 10.34 8.49
C SER A 169 -8.24 9.98 7.17
N ARG A 170 -7.81 10.55 6.05
CA ARG A 170 -8.35 10.21 4.73
C ARG A 170 -7.92 8.82 4.28
N LEU A 171 -6.67 8.43 4.56
CA LEU A 171 -6.19 7.08 4.30
C LEU A 171 -7.03 6.05 5.06
N ASN A 172 -7.25 6.25 6.35
CA ASN A 172 -8.09 5.36 7.16
C ASN A 172 -9.51 5.24 6.59
N LEU A 173 -10.12 6.35 6.16
CA LEU A 173 -11.44 6.32 5.52
C LEU A 173 -11.42 5.50 4.21
N ILE A 174 -10.39 5.64 3.39
CA ILE A 174 -10.22 4.87 2.15
C ILE A 174 -10.05 3.37 2.46
N ILE A 175 -9.28 3.04 3.50
CA ILE A 175 -9.07 1.67 3.96
C ILE A 175 -10.39 1.04 4.38
N GLU A 176 -11.18 1.71 5.22
CA GLU A 176 -12.46 1.22 5.70
C GLU A 176 -13.48 1.03 4.55
N ILE A 177 -13.56 1.98 3.63
CA ILE A 177 -14.41 1.84 2.43
C ILE A 177 -13.97 0.67 1.58
N SER A 178 -12.66 0.51 1.36
CA SER A 178 -12.10 -0.57 0.56
C SER A 178 -12.42 -1.93 1.18
N GLN A 179 -12.20 -2.10 2.48
CA GLN A 179 -12.48 -3.34 3.22
C GLN A 179 -13.98 -3.64 3.24
N GLY A 180 -14.83 -2.64 3.47
CA GLY A 180 -16.29 -2.81 3.44
C GLY A 180 -16.80 -3.29 2.08
N LEU A 181 -16.33 -2.69 0.99
CA LEU A 181 -16.68 -3.10 -0.37
C LEU A 181 -16.14 -4.50 -0.69
N ALA A 182 -14.89 -4.79 -0.32
CA ALA A 182 -14.29 -6.10 -0.53
C ALA A 182 -15.04 -7.21 0.22
N THR A 183 -15.42 -6.96 1.47
CA THR A 183 -16.21 -7.87 2.29
C THR A 183 -17.57 -8.14 1.67
N PHE A 184 -18.28 -7.10 1.22
CA PHE A 184 -19.58 -7.25 0.57
C PHE A 184 -19.48 -8.07 -0.72
N ILE A 185 -18.53 -7.71 -1.60
CA ILE A 185 -18.32 -8.41 -2.87
C ILE A 185 -17.86 -9.85 -2.61
N GLY A 186 -16.97 -10.06 -1.64
CA GLY A 186 -16.50 -11.38 -1.22
C GLY A 186 -17.63 -12.29 -0.76
N GLY A 187 -18.54 -11.76 0.06
CA GLY A 187 -19.72 -12.51 0.51
C GLY A 187 -20.66 -12.91 -0.64
N VAL A 188 -20.86 -12.02 -1.62
CA VAL A 188 -21.67 -12.32 -2.82
C VAL A 188 -20.98 -13.35 -3.71
N LEU A 189 -19.69 -13.19 -4.00
CA LEU A 189 -18.94 -14.10 -4.86
C LEU A 189 -18.77 -15.49 -4.23
N ALA A 190 -18.68 -15.58 -2.92
CA ALA A 190 -18.57 -16.84 -2.19
C ALA A 190 -19.77 -17.77 -2.40
N GLN A 191 -20.95 -17.23 -2.71
CA GLN A 191 -22.14 -18.03 -3.05
C GLN A 191 -21.96 -18.82 -4.34
N TYR A 192 -21.10 -18.34 -5.25
CA TYR A 192 -20.82 -19.01 -6.52
C TYR A 192 -19.59 -19.92 -6.41
N SER A 193 -18.47 -19.41 -5.89
CA SER A 193 -17.25 -20.21 -5.71
C SER A 193 -16.20 -19.48 -4.87
N TYR A 194 -15.67 -20.18 -3.88
CA TYR A 194 -14.50 -19.70 -3.11
C TYR A 194 -13.24 -19.54 -3.96
N VAL A 195 -13.09 -20.38 -4.99
CA VAL A 195 -11.92 -20.30 -5.91
C VAL A 195 -11.92 -18.98 -6.69
N TYR A 196 -13.10 -18.50 -7.10
CA TYR A 196 -13.22 -17.21 -7.77
C TYR A 196 -12.83 -16.05 -6.84
N CYS A 197 -13.20 -16.12 -5.56
CA CYS A 197 -12.82 -15.09 -4.58
C CYS A 197 -11.29 -15.01 -4.42
N TYR A 198 -10.61 -16.14 -4.23
CA TYR A 198 -9.15 -16.18 -4.15
C TYR A 198 -8.47 -15.78 -5.46
N GLY A 199 -9.02 -16.20 -6.62
CA GLY A 199 -8.52 -15.77 -7.93
C GLY A 199 -8.60 -14.26 -8.12
N MET A 200 -9.71 -13.63 -7.76
CA MET A 200 -9.88 -12.18 -7.79
C MET A 200 -8.95 -11.47 -6.79
N ALA A 201 -8.79 -12.01 -5.58
CA ALA A 201 -7.86 -11.46 -4.60
C ALA A 201 -6.41 -11.47 -5.11
N ILE A 202 -5.96 -12.54 -5.79
CA ILE A 202 -4.65 -12.63 -6.42
C ILE A 202 -4.50 -11.57 -7.52
N ILE A 203 -5.50 -11.42 -8.40
CA ILE A 203 -5.46 -10.42 -9.48
C ILE A 203 -5.35 -9.00 -8.90
N ILE A 204 -6.14 -8.67 -7.89
CA ILE A 204 -6.12 -7.35 -7.24
C ILE A 204 -4.78 -7.12 -6.53
N SER A 205 -4.26 -8.13 -5.83
CA SER A 205 -2.93 -8.08 -5.21
C SER A 205 -1.83 -7.83 -6.23
N LEU A 206 -1.88 -8.46 -7.41
CA LEU A 206 -0.93 -8.20 -8.50
C LEU A 206 -1.08 -6.78 -9.05
N LEU A 207 -2.31 -6.32 -9.28
CA LEU A 207 -2.56 -4.95 -9.76
C LEU A 207 -2.09 -3.89 -8.77
N SER A 208 -2.13 -4.16 -7.46
CA SER A 208 -1.63 -3.25 -6.42
C SER A 208 -0.11 -3.04 -6.45
N LEU A 209 0.65 -3.90 -7.14
CA LEU A 209 2.08 -3.68 -7.38
C LEU A 209 2.34 -2.48 -8.30
N ILE A 210 1.40 -2.16 -9.19
CA ILE A 210 1.55 -1.04 -10.13
C ILE A 210 1.71 0.29 -9.38
N PRO A 211 0.76 0.74 -8.53
CA PRO A 211 0.93 1.98 -7.78
C PRO A 211 2.11 1.89 -6.79
N CYS A 212 2.40 0.72 -6.21
CA CYS A 212 3.56 0.53 -5.35
C CYS A 212 4.89 0.80 -6.08
N CYS A 213 4.99 0.49 -7.37
CA CYS A 213 6.17 0.80 -8.19
C CYS A 213 6.24 2.27 -8.64
N MET A 214 5.14 3.03 -8.56
CA MET A 214 5.06 4.43 -9.02
C MET A 214 5.55 5.45 -7.99
N PHE A 215 5.73 5.06 -6.72
CA PHE A 215 6.40 5.88 -5.68
C PHE A 215 7.90 6.19 -6.06
#